data_b62c8391f9526e9a4515f45b8e880d35
#
_entry.id   b62c8391f9526e9a4515f45b8e880d35
#
_cell.length_a   1.000
_cell.length_b   1.000
_cell.length_c   1.000
_cell.angle_alpha   90.00
_cell.angle_beta   90.00
_cell.angle_gamma   90.00
#
_symmetry.space_group_name_H-M   'P 1'
#
loop_
_entity.id
_entity.type
_entity.pdbx_description
1 polymer ?
#
loop_
_entity_poly.entity_id
_entity_poly.type
_entity_poly.pdbx_seq_one_letter_code
_entity_poly.pdbx_strand_id
1 'polypeptide(L)'
;MLLVTFYGCKEEEDPILRSYYYYYNIAIAFENQSGENLVEGIPYDESSNSILNTEYKQTISVSPDESGFKPNLYRVNEPGIWKDENGEENFFFTAMMYNNIYPMVTQKLVCPHIFGDNNEHVLVSYWEDLPDYKYKCTGFTLDGKEYPIVKEGVLEYKDGIGGDLYKVKIVLE
;
A
#
# COMPACT_ATOMS: atom_id res chain seq x y z
N MET A 1 -0.20 49.87 -47.54
CA MET A 1 -0.22 49.56 -46.07
C MET A 1 -0.81 48.19 -45.88
N LEU A 2 0.05 47.21 -45.68
CA LEU A 2 -0.33 45.79 -45.63
C LEU A 2 -0.50 45.44 -44.17
N LEU A 3 -1.71 45.07 -43.77
CA LEU A 3 -2.01 44.59 -42.41
C LEU A 3 -1.72 43.10 -42.38
N VAL A 4 -0.65 42.72 -41.69
CA VAL A 4 -0.33 41.30 -41.41
C VAL A 4 -0.98 40.94 -40.07
N THR A 5 -2.07 40.20 -40.13
CA THR A 5 -2.69 39.59 -38.93
C THR A 5 -1.95 38.32 -38.58
N PHE A 6 -1.21 38.36 -37.47
CA PHE A 6 -0.68 37.15 -36.86
C PHE A 6 -1.82 36.37 -36.19
N TYR A 7 -2.19 35.24 -36.78
CA TYR A 7 -2.94 34.21 -36.08
C TYR A 7 -1.97 33.51 -35.15
N GLY A 8 -2.05 33.84 -33.87
CA GLY A 8 -1.39 33.03 -32.84
C GLY A 8 -2.06 31.66 -32.80
N CYS A 9 -1.34 30.62 -33.19
CA CYS A 9 -1.68 29.27 -32.79
C CYS A 9 -1.68 29.24 -31.26
N LYS A 10 -2.87 29.12 -30.64
CA LYS A 10 -2.94 28.56 -29.30
C LYS A 10 -2.44 27.13 -29.45
N GLU A 11 -1.27 26.82 -28.88
CA GLU A 11 -0.94 25.45 -28.53
C GLU A 11 -2.06 25.02 -27.61
N GLU A 12 -2.93 24.15 -28.09
CA GLU A 12 -3.78 23.33 -27.21
C GLU A 12 -2.78 22.52 -26.42
N GLU A 13 -2.61 22.86 -25.13
CA GLU A 13 -1.92 21.99 -24.21
C GLU A 13 -2.65 20.66 -24.29
N ASP A 14 -1.98 19.65 -24.86
CA ASP A 14 -2.47 18.29 -24.81
C ASP A 14 -2.90 18.00 -23.36
N PRO A 15 -4.14 17.52 -23.15
CA PRO A 15 -4.55 17.17 -21.80
C PRO A 15 -3.53 16.15 -21.31
N ILE A 16 -2.69 16.57 -20.37
CA ILE A 16 -1.74 15.70 -19.72
C ILE A 16 -2.58 14.53 -19.24
N LEU A 17 -2.41 13.37 -19.88
CA LEU A 17 -2.96 12.11 -19.42
C LEU A 17 -2.34 11.88 -18.04
N ARG A 18 -2.97 12.43 -17.02
CA ARG A 18 -2.61 12.14 -15.63
C ARG A 18 -2.92 10.67 -15.45
N SER A 19 -1.89 9.86 -15.49
CA SER A 19 -1.99 8.47 -15.04
C SER A 19 -2.39 8.54 -13.58
N TYR A 20 -3.66 8.25 -13.30
CA TYR A 20 -4.13 8.15 -11.92
C TYR A 20 -3.58 6.85 -11.37
N TYR A 21 -2.83 6.95 -10.27
CA TYR A 21 -2.34 5.80 -9.54
C TYR A 21 -3.13 5.65 -8.25
N TYR A 22 -3.43 4.41 -7.91
CA TYR A 22 -4.11 4.05 -6.69
C TYR A 22 -3.09 3.47 -5.71
N TYR A 23 -3.08 3.99 -4.49
CA TYR A 23 -2.13 3.63 -3.44
C TYR A 23 -2.81 2.78 -2.37
N TYR A 24 -2.35 1.58 -2.20
CA TYR A 24 -2.85 0.61 -1.23
C TYR A 24 -1.92 0.62 -0.02
N ASN A 25 -2.09 1.61 0.86
CA ASN A 25 -1.20 1.81 2.01
C ASN A 25 -1.86 1.24 3.27
N ILE A 26 -1.22 0.23 3.85
CA ILE A 26 -1.69 -0.40 5.10
C ILE A 26 -0.51 -0.49 6.08
N ALA A 27 -0.73 0.02 7.28
CA ALA A 27 0.14 -0.15 8.43
C ALA A 27 -0.49 -1.17 9.38
N ILE A 28 0.23 -2.25 9.68
CA ILE A 28 -0.27 -3.37 10.47
C ILE A 28 0.51 -3.45 11.77
N ALA A 29 -0.17 -3.25 12.91
CA ALA A 29 0.36 -3.56 14.22
C ALA A 29 0.20 -5.05 14.47
N PHE A 30 1.31 -5.75 14.69
CA PHE A 30 1.31 -7.13 15.14
C PHE A 30 1.69 -7.16 16.62
N GLU A 31 0.82 -7.70 17.44
CA GLU A 31 1.05 -7.84 18.89
C GLU A 31 0.84 -9.30 19.30
N ASN A 32 1.52 -9.73 20.37
CA ASN A 32 1.19 -10.96 21.03
C ASN A 32 0.08 -10.75 22.08
N GLN A 33 -0.35 -11.82 22.76
CA GLN A 33 -1.39 -11.75 23.78
C GLN A 33 -1.00 -10.89 25.01
N SER A 34 0.29 -10.66 25.26
CA SER A 34 0.77 -9.78 26.32
C SER A 34 0.84 -8.30 25.90
N GLY A 35 0.55 -8.00 24.64
CA GLY A 35 0.58 -6.64 24.09
C GLY A 35 1.96 -6.17 23.64
N GLU A 36 2.92 -7.09 23.51
CA GLU A 36 4.25 -6.76 22.97
C GLU A 36 4.15 -6.61 21.46
N ASN A 37 4.79 -5.56 20.93
CA ASN A 37 4.85 -5.28 19.50
C ASN A 37 5.82 -6.24 18.80
N LEU A 38 5.31 -7.09 17.93
CA LEU A 38 6.10 -8.08 17.21
C LEU A 38 6.85 -7.52 15.98
N VAL A 39 6.64 -6.27 15.65
CA VAL A 39 7.40 -5.60 14.57
C VAL A 39 8.67 -4.96 15.13
N GLU A 40 8.72 -4.71 16.44
CA GLU A 40 9.90 -4.17 17.10
C GLU A 40 11.08 -5.13 16.99
N GLY A 41 12.25 -4.57 16.68
CA GLY A 41 13.50 -5.34 16.54
C GLY A 41 13.65 -6.14 15.26
N ILE A 42 12.69 -6.09 14.34
CA ILE A 42 12.89 -6.69 13.00
C ILE A 42 14.03 -5.99 12.28
N PRO A 43 15.02 -6.73 11.72
CA PRO A 43 16.09 -6.11 10.97
C PRO A 43 15.59 -5.37 9.72
N TYR A 44 15.96 -4.10 9.58
CA TYR A 44 15.60 -3.30 8.41
C TYR A 44 16.73 -2.34 8.02
N ASP A 45 16.69 -1.86 6.78
CA ASP A 45 17.60 -0.84 6.27
C ASP A 45 17.01 0.55 6.53
N GLU A 46 17.61 1.29 7.44
CA GLU A 46 17.17 2.65 7.80
C GLU A 46 17.23 3.63 6.62
N SER A 47 18.14 3.43 5.67
CA SER A 47 18.30 4.33 4.53
C SER A 47 17.16 4.24 3.52
N SER A 48 16.61 3.05 3.34
CA SER A 48 15.47 2.76 2.46
C SER A 48 14.15 2.64 3.23
N ASN A 49 14.22 2.52 4.55
CA ASN A 49 13.10 2.18 5.43
C ASN A 49 12.43 0.86 5.02
N SER A 50 13.22 -0.10 4.55
CA SER A 50 12.73 -1.39 4.10
C SER A 50 13.19 -2.51 5.02
N ILE A 51 12.32 -3.48 5.30
CA ILE A 51 12.69 -4.70 6.02
C ILE A 51 13.67 -5.49 5.14
N LEU A 52 14.74 -6.02 5.73
CA LEU A 52 15.73 -6.79 4.98
C LEU A 52 15.06 -8.01 4.32
N ASN A 53 15.34 -8.24 3.06
CA ASN A 53 14.75 -9.33 2.27
C ASN A 53 15.11 -10.74 2.76
N THR A 54 16.05 -10.86 3.69
CA THR A 54 16.39 -12.10 4.41
C THR A 54 15.37 -12.44 5.50
N GLU A 55 14.61 -11.47 5.97
CA GLU A 55 13.68 -11.58 7.10
C GLU A 55 12.25 -11.92 6.66
N TYR A 56 11.95 -11.82 5.36
CA TYR A 56 10.62 -12.10 4.82
C TYR A 56 10.64 -12.66 3.40
N LYS A 57 9.54 -13.29 3.02
CA LYS A 57 9.18 -13.58 1.63
C LYS A 57 7.76 -13.10 1.38
N GLN A 58 7.55 -12.37 0.30
CA GLN A 58 6.24 -11.83 -0.03
C GLN A 58 5.87 -12.12 -1.48
N THR A 59 4.62 -12.50 -1.70
CA THR A 59 4.00 -12.60 -3.02
C THR A 59 2.71 -11.79 -3.00
N ILE A 60 2.47 -11.01 -4.05
CA ILE A 60 1.30 -10.16 -4.16
C ILE A 60 0.50 -10.57 -5.39
N SER A 61 -0.81 -10.68 -5.22
CA SER A 61 -1.78 -10.88 -6.30
C SER A 61 -2.99 -9.98 -6.11
N VAL A 62 -3.67 -9.67 -7.20
CA VAL A 62 -4.88 -8.86 -7.23
C VAL A 62 -6.02 -9.62 -7.89
N SER A 63 -7.26 -9.30 -7.54
CA SER A 63 -8.43 -9.93 -8.13
C SER A 63 -9.47 -8.86 -8.51
N PRO A 64 -10.19 -9.05 -9.63
CA PRO A 64 -10.06 -10.21 -10.52
C PRO A 64 -8.71 -10.19 -11.24
N ASP A 65 -8.11 -11.35 -11.37
CA ASP A 65 -7.03 -11.57 -12.32
C ASP A 65 -7.68 -11.62 -13.71
N GLU A 66 -7.84 -10.46 -14.31
CA GLU A 66 -8.36 -10.36 -15.67
C GLU A 66 -7.36 -11.03 -16.60
N SER A 67 -7.67 -12.26 -16.97
CA SER A 67 -6.85 -13.16 -17.76
C SER A 67 -6.26 -12.45 -18.98
N GLY A 68 -4.95 -12.23 -18.95
CA GLY A 68 -4.17 -11.58 -20.00
C GLY A 68 -3.72 -10.16 -19.68
N PHE A 69 -4.25 -9.51 -18.67
CA PHE A 69 -3.76 -8.24 -18.18
C PHE A 69 -2.85 -8.52 -16.98
N LYS A 70 -1.55 -8.54 -17.21
CA LYS A 70 -0.63 -8.45 -16.06
C LYS A 70 -0.96 -7.11 -15.40
N PRO A 71 -1.38 -7.10 -14.13
CA PRO A 71 -1.59 -5.84 -13.44
C PRO A 71 -0.30 -5.04 -13.61
N ASN A 72 -0.40 -3.86 -14.21
CA ASN A 72 0.73 -2.96 -14.32
C ASN A 72 1.04 -2.46 -12.91
N LEU A 73 1.77 -3.29 -12.18
CA LEU A 73 2.34 -2.95 -10.90
C LEU A 73 3.43 -1.92 -11.18
N TYR A 74 3.14 -0.65 -10.97
CA TYR A 74 4.10 0.42 -11.21
C TYR A 74 5.16 0.49 -10.11
N ARG A 75 4.80 0.13 -8.88
CA ARG A 75 5.72 0.08 -7.77
C ARG A 75 5.16 -0.78 -6.64
N VAL A 76 5.90 -1.81 -6.27
CA VAL A 76 5.80 -2.42 -4.94
C VAL A 76 6.87 -1.73 -4.12
N ASN A 77 6.50 -1.03 -3.08
CA ASN A 77 7.48 -0.71 -2.05
C ASN A 77 7.74 -2.00 -1.27
N GLU A 78 9.00 -2.31 -1.07
CA GLU A 78 9.37 -3.38 -0.17
C GLU A 78 8.72 -3.12 1.21
N PRO A 79 8.31 -4.17 1.94
CA PRO A 79 7.79 -4.00 3.27
C PRO A 79 8.73 -3.18 4.13
N GLY A 80 8.19 -2.19 4.79
CA GLY A 80 8.94 -1.26 5.62
C GLY A 80 8.39 -1.17 7.03
N ILE A 81 8.99 -0.32 7.83
CA ILE A 81 8.51 0.05 9.15
C ILE A 81 7.88 1.43 9.07
N TRP A 82 6.62 1.53 9.40
CA TRP A 82 5.97 2.82 9.62
C TRP A 82 5.88 3.08 11.12
N LYS A 83 6.16 4.31 11.54
CA LYS A 83 6.07 4.73 12.93
C LYS A 83 4.91 5.71 13.07
N ASP A 84 4.25 5.68 14.22
CA ASP A 84 3.24 6.69 14.55
C ASP A 84 3.84 8.11 14.63
N GLU A 85 3.00 9.11 14.84
CA GLU A 85 3.43 10.51 14.89
C GLU A 85 4.40 10.80 16.05
N ASN A 86 4.35 9.99 17.11
CA ASN A 86 5.23 10.09 18.27
C ASN A 86 6.50 9.26 18.10
N GLY A 87 6.57 8.38 17.11
CA GLY A 87 7.66 7.45 16.88
C GLY A 87 7.72 6.29 17.89
N GLU A 88 6.64 6.10 18.65
CA GLU A 88 6.57 5.12 19.74
C GLU A 88 6.12 3.73 19.29
N GLU A 89 5.31 3.64 18.22
CA GLU A 89 4.83 2.38 17.70
C GLU A 89 5.48 2.05 16.34
N ASN A 90 5.86 0.79 16.16
CA ASN A 90 6.32 0.27 14.89
C ASN A 90 5.22 -0.56 14.23
N PHE A 91 4.93 -0.27 12.97
CA PHE A 91 3.97 -0.98 12.16
C PHE A 91 4.67 -1.63 10.98
N PHE A 92 4.28 -2.86 10.66
CA PHE A 92 4.64 -3.47 9.40
C PHE A 92 3.90 -2.73 8.28
N PHE A 93 4.65 -2.04 7.43
CA PHE A 93 4.07 -1.21 6.40
C PHE A 93 4.16 -1.89 5.04
N THR A 94 3.05 -1.91 4.34
CA THR A 94 2.97 -2.37 2.95
C THR A 94 2.32 -1.28 2.10
N ALA A 95 2.96 -0.96 0.99
CA ALA A 95 2.46 0.01 0.02
C ALA A 95 2.58 -0.54 -1.39
N MET A 96 1.52 -0.37 -2.15
CA MET A 96 1.45 -0.78 -3.54
C MET A 96 0.83 0.33 -4.38
N MET A 97 1.25 0.44 -5.61
CA MET A 97 0.74 1.43 -6.54
C MET A 97 0.32 0.76 -7.84
N TYR A 98 -0.93 0.92 -8.20
CA TYR A 98 -1.51 0.38 -9.43
C TYR A 98 -2.16 1.48 -10.26
N ASN A 99 -2.29 1.26 -11.55
CA ASN A 99 -3.02 2.14 -12.47
C ASN A 99 -4.52 1.84 -12.53
N ASN A 100 -5.01 0.91 -11.74
CA ASN A 100 -6.41 0.55 -11.66
C ASN A 100 -6.79 0.22 -10.22
N ILE A 101 -8.08 0.29 -9.89
CA ILE A 101 -8.61 -0.22 -8.64
C ILE A 101 -8.86 -1.71 -8.76
N TYR A 102 -8.34 -2.43 -7.78
CA TYR A 102 -8.60 -3.85 -7.59
C TYR A 102 -9.42 -4.05 -6.31
N PRO A 103 -10.59 -4.67 -6.40
CA PRO A 103 -11.45 -4.85 -5.24
C PRO A 103 -10.86 -5.76 -4.17
N MET A 104 -9.85 -6.56 -4.52
CA MET A 104 -9.18 -7.43 -3.58
C MET A 104 -7.68 -7.52 -3.89
N VAL A 105 -6.87 -7.30 -2.86
CA VAL A 105 -5.42 -7.47 -2.91
C VAL A 105 -5.03 -8.56 -1.91
N THR A 106 -4.37 -9.60 -2.39
CA THR A 106 -3.86 -10.70 -1.57
C THR A 106 -2.35 -10.64 -1.48
N GLN A 107 -1.85 -10.68 -0.25
CA GLN A 107 -0.42 -10.77 0.05
C GLN A 107 -0.18 -12.07 0.80
N LYS A 108 0.77 -12.86 0.33
CA LYS A 108 1.26 -14.05 1.02
C LYS A 108 2.60 -13.71 1.61
N LEU A 109 2.70 -13.81 2.91
CA LEU A 109 3.85 -13.37 3.70
C LEU A 109 4.39 -14.51 4.55
N VAL A 110 5.69 -14.75 4.45
CA VAL A 110 6.46 -15.56 5.39
C VAL A 110 7.38 -14.59 6.12
N CYS A 111 7.20 -14.44 7.44
CA CYS A 111 8.02 -13.56 8.26
C CYS A 111 8.17 -14.16 9.67
N PRO A 112 9.19 -15.00 9.90
CA PRO A 112 9.38 -15.71 11.17
C PRO A 112 9.50 -14.78 12.37
N HIS A 113 10.02 -13.57 12.19
CA HIS A 113 10.15 -12.58 13.25
C HIS A 113 8.77 -12.20 13.82
N ILE A 114 7.77 -12.04 12.96
CA ILE A 114 6.39 -11.67 13.37
C ILE A 114 5.59 -12.90 13.80
N PHE A 115 5.59 -13.94 12.97
CA PHE A 115 4.69 -15.08 13.17
C PHE A 115 5.24 -16.19 14.05
N GLY A 116 6.56 -16.20 14.32
CA GLY A 116 7.23 -17.25 15.10
C GLY A 116 7.39 -18.58 14.34
N ASP A 117 6.99 -18.64 13.08
CA ASP A 117 7.09 -19.82 12.23
C ASP A 117 7.53 -19.48 10.80
N ASN A 118 7.69 -20.52 9.96
CA ASN A 118 8.06 -20.36 8.54
C ASN A 118 6.89 -20.66 7.58
N ASN A 119 5.66 -20.61 8.08
CA ASN A 119 4.49 -20.82 7.24
C ASN A 119 4.18 -19.58 6.41
N GLU A 120 3.44 -19.80 5.32
CA GLU A 120 2.87 -18.71 4.53
C GLU A 120 1.57 -18.24 5.19
N HIS A 121 1.52 -16.97 5.57
CA HIS A 121 0.34 -16.29 6.08
C HIS A 121 -0.30 -15.45 5.00
N VAL A 122 -1.63 -15.46 4.91
CA VAL A 122 -2.39 -14.83 3.84
C VAL A 122 -3.10 -13.58 4.36
N LEU A 123 -2.63 -12.41 3.93
CA LEU A 123 -3.25 -11.13 4.20
C LEU A 123 -4.12 -10.74 3.00
N VAL A 124 -5.38 -10.41 3.24
CA VAL A 124 -6.29 -9.94 2.18
C VAL A 124 -6.88 -8.61 2.57
N SER A 125 -6.75 -7.62 1.70
CA SER A 125 -7.41 -6.32 1.83
C SER A 125 -8.48 -6.17 0.75
N TYR A 126 -9.63 -5.61 1.15
CA TYR A 126 -10.79 -5.39 0.28
C TYR A 126 -10.97 -3.89 0.06
N TRP A 127 -11.24 -3.51 -1.20
CA TRP A 127 -11.25 -2.13 -1.63
C TRP A 127 -12.49 -1.82 -2.45
N GLU A 128 -13.03 -0.65 -2.26
CA GLU A 128 -14.20 -0.12 -2.96
C GLU A 128 -13.81 1.10 -3.78
N ASP A 129 -14.24 1.11 -5.05
CA ASP A 129 -14.14 2.29 -5.90
C ASP A 129 -15.24 3.29 -5.53
N LEU A 130 -14.84 4.53 -5.32
CA LEU A 130 -15.73 5.63 -4.99
C LEU A 130 -15.73 6.67 -6.11
N PRO A 131 -16.76 7.52 -6.23
CA PRO A 131 -16.77 8.63 -7.17
C PRO A 131 -15.53 9.52 -7.02
N ASP A 132 -15.18 10.23 -8.11
CA ASP A 132 -14.07 11.19 -8.15
C ASP A 132 -12.68 10.56 -7.95
N TYR A 133 -12.45 9.36 -8.50
CA TYR A 133 -11.17 8.64 -8.42
C TYR A 133 -10.68 8.40 -6.98
N LYS A 134 -11.62 8.25 -6.06
CA LYS A 134 -11.36 7.87 -4.69
C LYS A 134 -11.52 6.38 -4.52
N TYR A 135 -10.89 5.83 -3.51
CA TYR A 135 -11.02 4.42 -3.13
C TYR A 135 -10.92 4.30 -1.62
N LYS A 136 -11.48 3.22 -1.10
CA LYS A 136 -11.56 2.99 0.33
C LYS A 136 -11.25 1.54 0.64
N CYS A 137 -10.39 1.30 1.62
CA CYS A 137 -10.27 -0.02 2.20
C CYS A 137 -11.49 -0.32 3.07
N THR A 138 -12.20 -1.39 2.76
CA THR A 138 -13.45 -1.76 3.42
C THR A 138 -13.33 -2.97 4.32
N GLY A 139 -12.23 -3.73 4.22
CA GLY A 139 -12.00 -4.90 5.05
C GLY A 139 -10.58 -5.41 4.97
N PHE A 140 -10.19 -6.17 5.99
CA PHE A 140 -8.89 -6.82 6.08
C PHE A 140 -9.00 -8.16 6.78
N THR A 141 -8.30 -9.17 6.25
CA THR A 141 -8.20 -10.48 6.89
C THR A 141 -6.75 -10.95 6.97
N LEU A 142 -6.45 -11.72 8.02
CA LEU A 142 -5.24 -12.55 8.12
C LEU A 142 -5.68 -14.01 8.29
N ASP A 143 -5.23 -14.88 7.39
CA ASP A 143 -5.58 -16.32 7.37
C ASP A 143 -7.10 -16.56 7.45
N GLY A 144 -7.88 -15.68 6.81
CA GLY A 144 -9.34 -15.75 6.79
C GLY A 144 -10.05 -15.17 8.03
N LYS A 145 -9.32 -14.79 9.09
CA LYS A 145 -9.88 -14.08 10.24
C LYS A 145 -9.96 -12.60 9.96
N GLU A 146 -11.13 -11.99 10.18
CA GLU A 146 -11.36 -10.56 9.97
C GLU A 146 -10.78 -9.70 11.09
N TYR A 147 -10.24 -8.54 10.71
CA TYR A 147 -9.73 -7.53 11.64
C TYR A 147 -10.29 -6.15 11.29
N PRO A 148 -10.61 -5.33 12.29
CA PRO A 148 -11.05 -3.96 12.08
C PRO A 148 -9.98 -3.14 11.35
N ILE A 149 -10.41 -2.32 10.40
CA ILE A 149 -9.55 -1.39 9.69
C ILE A 149 -9.98 0.04 9.95
N VAL A 150 -9.02 0.93 10.17
CA VAL A 150 -9.26 2.34 10.45
C VAL A 150 -8.47 3.19 9.46
N LYS A 151 -9.12 4.21 8.90
CA LYS A 151 -8.41 5.23 8.12
C LYS A 151 -7.68 6.15 9.09
N GLU A 152 -6.36 6.21 8.99
CA GLU A 152 -5.51 7.03 9.86
C GLU A 152 -5.26 8.43 9.28
N GLY A 153 -5.08 8.54 7.97
CA GLY A 153 -4.75 9.80 7.34
C GLY A 153 -4.46 9.64 5.85
N VAL A 154 -3.59 10.51 5.36
CA VAL A 154 -3.10 10.49 3.98
C VAL A 154 -1.58 10.50 4.01
N LEU A 155 -0.96 9.62 3.24
CA LEU A 155 0.48 9.66 3.00
C LEU A 155 0.75 10.49 1.74
N GLU A 156 1.63 11.47 1.86
CA GLU A 156 2.15 12.21 0.72
C GLU A 156 3.55 11.71 0.38
N TYR A 157 3.75 11.34 -0.87
CA TYR A 157 5.06 10.94 -1.39
C TYR A 157 5.81 12.15 -1.96
N LYS A 158 7.12 12.05 -2.12
CA LYS A 158 8.00 13.15 -2.56
C LYS A 158 7.63 13.75 -3.94
N ASP A 159 6.89 13.01 -4.73
CA ASP A 159 6.38 13.41 -6.04
C ASP A 159 5.04 14.16 -5.97
N GLY A 160 4.55 14.43 -4.76
CA GLY A 160 3.27 15.11 -4.51
C GLY A 160 2.05 14.21 -4.78
N ILE A 161 2.27 12.93 -5.03
CA ILE A 161 1.22 11.93 -5.18
C ILE A 161 1.13 11.17 -3.87
N GLY A 162 -0.07 10.97 -3.36
CA GLY A 162 -0.31 10.31 -2.08
C GLY A 162 -1.55 9.45 -2.10
N GLY A 163 -1.81 8.78 -1.01
CA GLY A 163 -2.99 7.96 -0.86
C GLY A 163 -3.39 7.80 0.60
N ASP A 164 -4.61 7.36 0.81
CA ASP A 164 -5.10 7.07 2.15
C ASP A 164 -4.24 6.03 2.84
N LEU A 165 -3.94 6.26 4.11
CA LEU A 165 -3.29 5.31 5.00
C LEU A 165 -4.34 4.65 5.89
N TYR A 166 -4.32 3.33 5.90
CA TYR A 166 -5.16 2.51 6.76
C TYR A 166 -4.33 1.79 7.81
N LYS A 167 -4.86 1.66 9.02
CA LYS A 167 -4.27 0.89 10.11
C LYS A 167 -5.10 -0.33 10.45
N VAL A 168 -4.42 -1.42 10.74
CA VAL A 168 -4.98 -2.68 11.25
C VAL A 168 -4.20 -3.10 12.48
N LYS A 169 -4.89 -3.55 13.53
CA LYS A 169 -4.29 -4.14 14.71
C LYS A 169 -4.60 -5.64 14.75
N ILE A 170 -3.56 -6.45 14.81
CA ILE A 170 -3.63 -7.91 14.84
C ILE A 170 -3.00 -8.41 16.13
N VAL A 171 -3.74 -9.18 16.90
CA VAL A 171 -3.21 -9.89 18.06
C VAL A 171 -3.06 -11.37 17.68
N LEU A 172 -1.81 -11.83 17.66
CA LEU A 172 -1.44 -13.23 17.36
C LEU A 172 -1.59 -14.10 18.61
N GLU A 173 -2.00 -15.36 18.40
CA GLU A 173 -2.21 -16.34 19.47
C GLU A 173 -0.90 -17.06 19.86
#